data_4f61c68ca339eb04fdf9b585af82ff26
#
_entry.id   4f61c68ca339eb04fdf9b585af82ff26
#
_cell.length_a   1.000
_cell.length_b   1.000
_cell.length_c   1.000
_cell.angle_alpha   90.00
_cell.angle_beta   90.00
_cell.angle_gamma   90.00
#
_symmetry.space_group_name_H-M   'P 1'
#
loop_
_entity.id
_entity.type
_entity.pdbx_description
1 polymer ?
#
loop_
_entity_poly.entity_id
_entity_poly.type
_entity_poly.pdbx_seq_one_letter_code
_entity_poly.pdbx_strand_id
1 'polypeptide(L)'
;MSSAGFDNAITVASYNIHLGIGRDGHFIPDRIAAVIGELKADIVALQEVAMGAPGFNMLEYLHGASRLHAIAGPTLVTKNGAYGNAVLTRYQATRVEQLDLSVPRREPRGALDLELDCEGHPLRLIATHLGLRPSERREQIRRLLRTA
;
A
#
# COMPACT_ATOMS: atom_id res chain seq x y z
N MET A 1 -11.24 39.34 -1.15
CA MET A 1 -11.58 37.88 -1.24
C MET A 1 -10.38 37.12 -0.73
N SER A 2 -10.49 36.57 0.46
CA SER A 2 -9.46 35.75 1.07
C SER A 2 -9.41 34.43 0.29
N SER A 3 -8.29 34.12 -0.37
CA SER A 3 -7.97 32.78 -0.78
C SER A 3 -7.82 31.99 0.51
N ALA A 4 -8.79 31.13 0.83
CA ALA A 4 -8.62 30.12 1.85
C ALA A 4 -7.50 29.20 1.37
N GLY A 5 -6.28 29.51 1.77
CA GLY A 5 -5.12 28.68 1.57
C GLY A 5 -5.38 27.37 2.28
N PHE A 6 -5.18 26.25 1.58
CA PHE A 6 -5.16 24.93 2.17
C PHE A 6 -4.03 24.88 3.20
N ASP A 7 -4.40 24.99 4.46
CA ASP A 7 -3.45 24.90 5.58
C ASP A 7 -3.32 23.45 6.10
N ASN A 8 -3.82 22.48 5.34
CA ASN A 8 -3.76 21.08 5.72
C ASN A 8 -2.78 20.32 4.80
N ALA A 9 -1.54 20.24 5.26
CA ALA A 9 -0.58 19.31 4.64
C ALA A 9 -1.07 17.86 4.80
N ILE A 10 -1.04 17.09 3.70
CA ILE A 10 -1.31 15.66 3.71
C ILE A 10 -0.01 14.93 3.98
N THR A 11 0.02 14.11 5.02
CA THR A 11 1.18 13.28 5.35
C THR A 11 1.03 11.90 4.72
N VAL A 12 1.99 11.54 3.87
CA VAL A 12 2.05 10.24 3.20
C VAL A 12 3.28 9.49 3.68
N ALA A 13 3.10 8.23 4.05
CA ALA A 13 4.18 7.32 4.45
C ALA A 13 4.22 6.09 3.56
N SER A 14 5.40 5.49 3.43
CA SER A 14 5.60 4.19 2.80
C SER A 14 6.32 3.27 3.77
N TYR A 15 5.82 2.03 3.94
CA TYR A 15 6.33 1.10 4.93
C TYR A 15 6.27 -0.34 4.41
N ASN A 16 7.44 -0.95 4.18
CA ASN A 16 7.53 -2.38 3.92
C ASN A 16 7.48 -3.13 5.25
N ILE A 17 6.43 -3.90 5.48
CA ILE A 17 6.18 -4.57 6.76
C ILE A 17 6.76 -5.99 6.84
N HIS A 18 7.38 -6.50 5.78
CA HIS A 18 8.02 -7.84 5.75
C HIS A 18 7.12 -8.95 6.30
N LEU A 19 5.86 -9.03 5.85
CA LEU A 19 4.86 -9.99 6.35
C LEU A 19 4.61 -9.94 7.87
N GLY A 20 4.99 -8.86 8.53
CA GLY A 20 4.88 -8.70 9.99
C GLY A 20 5.99 -9.36 10.80
N ILE A 21 7.04 -9.83 10.12
CA ILE A 21 8.20 -10.47 10.76
C ILE A 21 9.31 -9.44 10.96
N GLY A 22 9.70 -9.23 12.21
CA GLY A 22 10.78 -8.32 12.57
C GLY A 22 12.18 -8.89 12.28
N ARG A 23 13.21 -8.07 12.46
CA ARG A 23 14.61 -8.50 12.34
C ARG A 23 14.99 -9.59 13.33
N ASP A 24 14.28 -9.71 14.42
CA ASP A 24 14.40 -10.76 15.43
C ASP A 24 13.75 -12.09 15.02
N GLY A 25 13.15 -12.16 13.83
CA GLY A 25 12.44 -13.33 13.30
C GLY A 25 11.06 -13.55 13.89
N HIS A 26 10.55 -12.65 14.74
CA HIS A 26 9.26 -12.82 15.39
C HIS A 26 8.14 -12.13 14.61
N PHE A 27 7.01 -12.84 14.47
CA PHE A 27 5.77 -12.31 13.92
C PHE A 27 4.97 -11.61 15.02
N ILE A 28 4.94 -10.29 15.00
CA ILE A 28 4.24 -9.49 16.02
C ILE A 28 3.43 -8.38 15.31
N PRO A 29 2.17 -8.63 14.95
CA PRO A 29 1.31 -7.65 14.29
C PRO A 29 1.15 -6.34 15.06
N ASP A 30 1.09 -6.39 16.39
CA ASP A 30 0.95 -5.21 17.24
C ASP A 30 2.10 -4.21 17.05
N ARG A 31 3.29 -4.72 16.76
CA ARG A 31 4.46 -3.88 16.48
C ARG A 31 4.27 -3.05 15.20
N ILE A 32 3.70 -3.66 14.17
CA ILE A 32 3.38 -2.97 12.91
C ILE A 32 2.31 -1.91 13.14
N ALA A 33 1.25 -2.26 13.86
CA ALA A 33 0.18 -1.32 14.21
C ALA A 33 0.71 -0.13 15.02
N ALA A 34 1.62 -0.36 15.96
CA ALA A 34 2.26 0.70 16.75
C ALA A 34 3.05 1.68 15.87
N VAL A 35 3.85 1.18 14.94
CA VAL A 35 4.60 2.02 13.99
C VAL A 35 3.66 2.87 13.14
N ILE A 36 2.58 2.28 12.61
CA ILE A 36 1.58 3.01 11.81
C ILE A 36 0.95 4.12 12.65
N GLY A 37 0.64 3.87 13.92
CA GLY A 37 0.12 4.88 14.85
C GLY A 37 1.10 6.02 15.10
N GLU A 38 2.40 5.73 15.24
CA GLU A 38 3.45 6.73 15.44
C GLU A 38 3.70 7.60 14.21
N LEU A 39 3.51 7.07 13.00
CA LEU A 39 3.66 7.83 11.77
C LEU A 39 2.67 8.99 11.65
N LYS A 40 1.50 8.89 12.27
CA LYS A 40 0.41 9.88 12.18
C LYS A 40 0.13 10.33 10.75
N ALA A 41 0.31 9.40 9.80
CA ALA A 41 0.13 9.68 8.39
C ALA A 41 -1.35 9.60 7.99
N ASP A 42 -1.74 10.43 7.05
CA ASP A 42 -3.08 10.41 6.45
C ASP A 42 -3.23 9.24 5.46
N ILE A 43 -2.12 8.87 4.83
CA ILE A 43 -2.04 7.78 3.86
C ILE A 43 -0.77 6.97 4.14
N VAL A 44 -0.90 5.65 4.22
CA VAL A 44 0.24 4.73 4.39
C VAL A 44 0.22 3.69 3.28
N ALA A 45 1.22 3.73 2.40
CA ALA A 45 1.43 2.69 1.42
C ALA A 45 2.26 1.55 2.05
N LEU A 46 1.71 0.34 2.02
CA LEU A 46 2.29 -0.85 2.63
C LEU A 46 2.77 -1.83 1.56
N GLN A 47 3.90 -2.47 1.81
CA GLN A 47 4.43 -3.55 0.99
C GLN A 47 4.57 -4.83 1.81
N GLU A 48 4.54 -5.98 1.15
CA GLU A 48 4.64 -7.32 1.75
C GLU A 48 3.57 -7.57 2.81
N VAL A 49 2.32 -7.31 2.45
CA VAL A 49 1.16 -7.47 3.33
C VAL A 49 0.47 -8.81 3.05
N ALA A 50 0.31 -9.64 4.06
CA ALA A 50 -0.54 -10.82 3.99
C ALA A 50 -2.01 -10.44 4.16
N MET A 51 -2.88 -11.01 3.33
CA MET A 51 -4.30 -10.73 3.32
C MET A 51 -5.12 -11.97 2.91
N GLY A 52 -6.25 -12.13 3.55
CA GLY A 52 -7.16 -13.24 3.28
C GLY A 52 -6.82 -14.55 4.00
N ALA A 53 -7.81 -15.47 3.98
CA ALA A 53 -7.70 -16.81 4.54
C ALA A 53 -6.90 -17.74 3.58
N PRO A 54 -6.28 -18.83 4.07
CA PRO A 54 -6.36 -19.39 5.44
C PRO A 54 -5.38 -18.78 6.45
N GLY A 55 -4.43 -17.95 6.00
CA GLY A 55 -3.44 -17.34 6.88
C GLY A 55 -3.98 -16.15 7.70
N PHE A 56 -3.09 -15.53 8.46
CA PHE A 56 -3.42 -14.30 9.19
C PHE A 56 -3.67 -13.15 8.22
N ASN A 57 -4.80 -12.49 8.35
CA ASN A 57 -5.12 -11.33 7.54
C ASN A 57 -4.56 -10.06 8.21
N MET A 58 -3.32 -9.73 7.86
CA MET A 58 -2.64 -8.56 8.39
C MET A 58 -3.35 -7.26 7.99
N LEU A 59 -3.87 -7.17 6.75
CA LEU A 59 -4.55 -5.96 6.31
C LEU A 59 -5.81 -5.69 7.12
N GLU A 60 -6.62 -6.71 7.37
CA GLU A 60 -7.82 -6.59 8.22
C GLU A 60 -7.47 -6.19 9.65
N TYR A 61 -6.42 -6.79 10.21
CA TYR A 61 -5.92 -6.44 11.54
C TYR A 61 -5.49 -4.97 11.61
N LEU A 62 -4.72 -4.50 10.63
CA LEU A 62 -4.24 -3.10 10.57
C LEU A 62 -5.38 -2.11 10.32
N HIS A 63 -6.36 -2.49 9.49
CA HIS A 63 -7.60 -1.72 9.32
C HIS A 63 -8.30 -1.50 10.65
N GLY A 64 -8.54 -2.56 11.41
CA GLY A 64 -9.18 -2.48 12.73
C GLY A 64 -8.39 -1.66 13.75
N ALA A 65 -7.07 -1.84 13.79
CA ALA A 65 -6.19 -1.15 14.74
C ALA A 65 -6.02 0.35 14.42
N SER A 66 -5.92 0.70 13.15
CA SER A 66 -5.69 2.10 12.71
C SER A 66 -6.96 2.90 12.51
N ARG A 67 -8.09 2.25 12.27
CA ARG A 67 -9.38 2.84 11.83
C ARG A 67 -9.30 3.57 10.49
N LEU A 68 -8.24 3.36 9.72
CA LEU A 68 -8.11 3.87 8.36
C LEU A 68 -8.84 2.94 7.38
N HIS A 69 -9.30 3.48 6.25
CA HIS A 69 -9.78 2.65 5.15
C HIS A 69 -8.65 1.79 4.62
N ALA A 70 -8.93 0.53 4.30
CA ALA A 70 -7.95 -0.41 3.78
C ALA A 70 -8.25 -0.77 2.33
N ILE A 71 -7.25 -0.65 1.46
CA ILE A 71 -7.35 -0.98 0.05
C ILE A 71 -6.31 -2.05 -0.25
N ALA A 72 -6.79 -3.22 -0.67
CA ALA A 72 -5.95 -4.37 -1.01
C ALA A 72 -5.43 -4.31 -2.45
N GLY A 73 -4.15 -4.62 -2.63
CA GLY A 73 -3.50 -4.78 -3.93
C GLY A 73 -2.71 -6.08 -4.00
N PRO A 74 -3.39 -7.25 -3.98
CA PRO A 74 -2.69 -8.53 -4.03
C PRO A 74 -1.92 -8.69 -5.35
N THR A 75 -0.70 -9.17 -5.26
CA THR A 75 0.15 -9.47 -6.42
C THR A 75 0.40 -10.96 -6.57
N LEU A 76 0.27 -11.70 -5.49
CA LEU A 76 0.45 -13.15 -5.45
C LEU A 76 -0.69 -13.78 -4.64
N VAL A 77 -1.33 -14.79 -5.22
CA VAL A 77 -2.35 -15.59 -4.53
C VAL A 77 -1.86 -17.03 -4.49
N THR A 78 -1.77 -17.59 -3.29
CA THR A 78 -1.34 -18.96 -3.04
C THR A 78 -2.40 -19.71 -2.24
N LYS A 79 -2.20 -21.03 -2.07
CA LYS A 79 -3.04 -21.84 -1.16
C LYS A 79 -3.01 -21.34 0.30
N ASN A 80 -2.02 -20.54 0.67
CA ASN A 80 -1.84 -20.01 2.02
C ASN A 80 -2.40 -18.58 2.17
N GLY A 81 -3.08 -18.06 1.17
CA GLY A 81 -3.66 -16.72 1.15
C GLY A 81 -3.06 -15.80 0.10
N ALA A 82 -3.54 -14.59 0.06
CA ALA A 82 -3.04 -13.54 -0.82
C ALA A 82 -1.97 -12.70 -0.12
N TYR A 83 -1.12 -12.07 -0.93
CA TYR A 83 -0.02 -11.27 -0.46
C TYR A 83 0.32 -10.18 -1.48
N GLY A 84 0.71 -9.00 -1.03
CA GLY A 84 1.07 -7.91 -1.94
C GLY A 84 1.10 -6.54 -1.30
N ASN A 85 0.69 -5.54 -2.07
CA ASN A 85 0.61 -4.16 -1.63
C ASN A 85 -0.73 -3.86 -0.97
N ALA A 86 -0.75 -2.85 -0.13
CA ALA A 86 -1.97 -2.29 0.41
C ALA A 86 -1.80 -0.80 0.68
N VAL A 87 -2.92 -0.10 0.80
CA VAL A 87 -2.93 1.30 1.24
C VAL A 87 -3.91 1.43 2.39
N LEU A 88 -3.47 2.05 3.47
CA LEU A 88 -4.32 2.55 4.54
C LEU A 88 -4.48 4.05 4.34
N THR A 89 -5.71 4.55 4.39
CA THR A 89 -5.99 5.97 4.15
C THR A 89 -7.17 6.46 4.96
N ARG A 90 -7.09 7.69 5.48
CA ARG A 90 -8.23 8.35 6.09
C ARG A 90 -9.24 8.85 5.07
N TYR A 91 -8.84 8.99 3.82
CA TYR A 91 -9.67 9.48 2.73
C TYR A 91 -10.37 8.34 2.00
N GLN A 92 -11.54 8.62 1.45
CA GLN A 92 -12.25 7.65 0.64
C GLN A 92 -11.67 7.56 -0.76
N ALA A 93 -11.51 6.33 -1.27
CA ALA A 93 -11.12 6.11 -2.65
C ALA A 93 -12.34 6.26 -3.56
N THR A 94 -12.22 7.10 -4.58
CA THR A 94 -13.22 7.27 -5.66
C THR A 94 -12.91 6.41 -6.87
N ARG A 95 -11.65 5.98 -7.03
CA ARG A 95 -11.20 5.06 -8.06
C ARG A 95 -10.10 4.15 -7.49
N VAL A 96 -10.19 2.87 -7.82
CA VAL A 96 -9.18 1.86 -7.47
C VAL A 96 -8.89 1.01 -8.70
N GLU A 97 -7.65 1.03 -9.15
CA GLU A 97 -7.16 0.16 -10.22
C GLU A 97 -5.94 -0.62 -9.75
N GLN A 98 -5.87 -1.88 -10.16
CA GLN A 98 -4.71 -2.72 -9.94
C GLN A 98 -3.97 -2.88 -11.26
N LEU A 99 -2.68 -2.57 -11.26
CA LEU A 99 -1.81 -2.69 -12.43
C LEU A 99 -0.87 -3.88 -12.24
N ASP A 100 -0.81 -4.75 -13.25
CA ASP A 100 0.16 -5.83 -13.28
C ASP A 100 1.49 -5.32 -13.83
N LEU A 101 2.51 -5.37 -12.98
CA LEU A 101 3.90 -4.99 -13.32
C LEU A 101 4.83 -6.19 -13.38
N SER A 102 4.29 -7.40 -13.39
CA SER A 102 5.07 -8.64 -13.40
C SER A 102 5.98 -8.73 -14.62
N VAL A 103 7.20 -9.20 -14.38
CA VAL A 103 8.21 -9.49 -15.42
C VAL A 103 8.39 -11.01 -15.46
N PRO A 104 8.49 -11.62 -16.65
CA PRO A 104 8.63 -13.07 -16.77
C PRO A 104 9.79 -13.63 -15.92
N ARG A 105 9.56 -14.76 -15.27
CA ARG A 105 10.53 -15.47 -14.42
C ARG A 105 10.97 -14.69 -13.16
N ARG A 106 10.17 -13.72 -12.73
CA ARG A 106 10.37 -12.96 -11.49
C ARG A 106 9.15 -13.09 -10.60
N GLU A 107 9.33 -12.74 -9.34
CA GLU A 107 8.22 -12.64 -8.41
C GLU A 107 7.19 -11.63 -8.95
N PRO A 108 5.88 -11.96 -8.91
CA PRO A 108 4.84 -11.04 -9.34
C PRO A 108 4.91 -9.68 -8.63
N ARG A 109 4.76 -8.62 -9.40
CA ARG A 109 4.72 -7.24 -8.91
C ARG A 109 3.50 -6.54 -9.46
N GLY A 110 3.02 -5.55 -8.73
CA GLY A 110 1.88 -4.76 -9.14
C GLY A 110 1.92 -3.37 -8.53
N ALA A 111 0.95 -2.56 -8.93
CA ALA A 111 0.70 -1.27 -8.32
C ALA A 111 -0.78 -1.08 -8.06
N LEU A 112 -1.09 -0.29 -7.04
CA LEU A 112 -2.40 0.30 -6.81
C LEU A 112 -2.38 1.72 -7.37
N ASP A 113 -3.25 2.00 -8.33
CA ASP A 113 -3.51 3.34 -8.85
C ASP A 113 -4.84 3.82 -8.30
N LEU A 114 -4.78 4.76 -7.38
CA LEU A 114 -5.90 5.24 -6.60
C LEU A 114 -6.20 6.70 -6.91
N GLU A 115 -7.48 7.04 -6.88
CA GLU A 115 -7.92 8.42 -6.70
C GLU A 115 -8.62 8.53 -5.34
N LEU A 116 -8.13 9.45 -4.53
CA LEU A 116 -8.63 9.71 -3.18
C LEU A 116 -9.31 11.07 -3.13
N ASP A 117 -10.44 11.15 -2.43
CA ASP A 117 -11.10 12.42 -2.14
C ASP A 117 -10.56 13.02 -0.85
N CYS A 118 -9.62 13.95 -0.99
CA CYS A 118 -9.02 14.65 0.14
C CYS A 118 -9.84 15.90 0.45
N GLU A 119 -10.97 15.73 1.13
CA GLU A 119 -11.86 16.85 1.52
C GLU A 119 -12.31 17.70 0.32
N GLY A 120 -12.75 17.03 -0.75
CA GLY A 120 -13.18 17.67 -2.00
C GLY A 120 -12.07 17.92 -3.01
N HIS A 121 -10.83 17.54 -2.69
CA HIS A 121 -9.68 17.65 -3.61
C HIS A 121 -9.21 16.27 -4.05
N PRO A 122 -9.27 15.95 -5.35
CA PRO A 122 -8.79 14.67 -5.84
C PRO A 122 -7.27 14.58 -5.74
N LEU A 123 -6.79 13.49 -5.16
CA LEU A 123 -5.38 13.12 -5.10
C LEU A 123 -5.20 11.78 -5.79
N ARG A 124 -4.35 11.72 -6.83
CA ARG A 124 -3.94 10.44 -7.42
C ARG A 124 -2.71 9.90 -6.67
N LEU A 125 -2.79 8.66 -6.27
CA LEU A 125 -1.72 7.93 -5.59
C LEU A 125 -1.41 6.64 -6.35
N ILE A 126 -0.14 6.42 -6.67
CA ILE A 126 0.32 5.13 -7.19
C ILE A 126 1.24 4.50 -6.15
N ALA A 127 0.80 3.39 -5.57
CA ALA A 127 1.55 2.63 -4.56
C ALA A 127 2.04 1.32 -5.17
N THR A 128 3.34 1.05 -5.04
CA THR A 128 3.96 -0.13 -5.62
C THR A 128 5.13 -0.66 -4.78
N HIS A 129 5.52 -1.90 -5.07
CA HIS A 129 6.75 -2.54 -4.61
C HIS A 129 7.48 -3.06 -5.85
N LEU A 130 8.53 -2.37 -6.26
CA LEU A 130 9.28 -2.72 -7.46
C LEU A 130 10.15 -3.97 -7.23
N GLY A 131 10.53 -4.60 -8.33
CA GLY A 131 11.37 -5.77 -8.31
C GLY A 131 12.80 -5.51 -7.83
N LEU A 132 13.54 -6.59 -7.57
CA LEU A 132 14.87 -6.51 -6.96
C LEU A 132 15.98 -6.12 -7.94
N ARG A 133 15.83 -6.42 -9.23
CA ARG A 133 16.86 -6.16 -10.23
C ARG A 133 16.68 -4.82 -10.94
N PRO A 134 17.78 -4.11 -11.26
CA PRO A 134 17.69 -2.82 -11.95
C PRO A 134 16.94 -2.87 -13.28
N SER A 135 17.15 -3.93 -14.07
CA SER A 135 16.44 -4.12 -15.36
C SER A 135 14.93 -4.32 -15.17
N GLU A 136 14.55 -5.09 -14.16
CA GLU A 136 13.16 -5.32 -13.79
C GLU A 136 12.48 -4.01 -13.35
N ARG A 137 13.11 -3.25 -12.46
CA ARG A 137 12.59 -1.95 -12.01
C ARG A 137 12.45 -0.95 -13.16
N ARG A 138 13.41 -0.92 -14.08
CA ARG A 138 13.36 -0.05 -15.26
C ARG A 138 12.13 -0.34 -16.13
N GLU A 139 11.83 -1.61 -16.37
CA GLU A 139 10.66 -2.02 -17.14
C GLU A 139 9.37 -1.66 -16.40
N GLN A 140 9.30 -1.91 -15.11
CA GLN A 140 8.15 -1.59 -14.28
C GLN A 140 7.87 -0.08 -14.24
N ILE A 141 8.91 0.73 -14.08
CA ILE A 141 8.78 2.20 -14.11
C ILE A 141 8.28 2.68 -15.48
N ARG A 142 8.78 2.11 -16.59
CA ARG A 142 8.27 2.46 -17.93
C ARG A 142 6.78 2.18 -18.07
N ARG A 143 6.30 1.06 -17.54
CA ARG A 143 4.87 0.73 -17.55
C ARG A 143 4.06 1.72 -16.73
N LEU A 144 4.53 2.07 -15.54
CA LEU A 144 3.87 3.07 -14.69
C LEU A 144 3.77 4.43 -15.37
N LEU A 145 4.83 4.89 -16.03
CA LEU A 145 4.84 6.18 -16.73
C LEU A 145 3.88 6.22 -17.92
N ARG A 146 3.51 5.08 -18.51
CA ARG A 146 2.52 5.03 -19.58
C ARG A 146 1.08 5.14 -19.08
N THR A 147 0.84 4.91 -17.79
CA THR A 147 -0.47 5.03 -17.15
C THR A 147 -0.69 6.40 -16.50
N ALA A 148 0.36 7.20 -16.42
CA ALA A 148 0.35 8.51 -15.78
C ALA A 148 -0.35 9.59 -16.63
#